data_6f47ccc909700962f2df003f108c1602
#
_entry.id   6f47ccc909700962f2df003f108c1602
#
_cell.length_a   1.000
_cell.length_b   1.000
_cell.length_c   1.000
_cell.angle_alpha   90.00
_cell.angle_beta   90.00
_cell.angle_gamma   90.00
#
_symmetry.space_group_name_H-M   'P 1'
#
loop_
_entity.id
_entity.type
_entity.pdbx_description
1 polymer ?
#
loop_
_entity_poly.entity_id
_entity_poly.type
_entity_poly.pdbx_seq_one_letter_code
_entity_poly.pdbx_strand_id
1 'polypeptide(L)'
;SPVLPEGVKNYLIDIDGTICDDIPNEQPERMIDAKLFPDALKTLNKWYEQGHIICFFTSRTEDHRSVTEKWLKKHGFKYHSLLMGKPRGGNYHWVDNHLVRATRYNGKFTDLIEKDAKIEVFDDGKN
;
A
#
# COMPACT_ATOMS: atom_id res chain seq x y z
N SER A 1 2.96 -15.32 -11.02
CA SER A 1 1.58 -14.98 -10.60
C SER A 1 0.63 -15.12 -11.77
N PRO A 2 -0.61 -15.50 -11.53
CA PRO A 2 -1.59 -15.54 -12.59
C PRO A 2 -1.86 -14.15 -13.14
N VAL A 3 -2.18 -14.09 -14.42
CA VAL A 3 -2.62 -12.84 -15.05
C VAL A 3 -4.00 -12.49 -14.50
N LEU A 4 -4.17 -11.24 -14.11
CA LEU A 4 -5.45 -10.79 -13.55
C LEU A 4 -6.48 -10.57 -14.67
N PRO A 5 -7.77 -10.79 -14.37
CA PRO A 5 -8.84 -10.42 -15.27
C PRO A 5 -8.80 -8.93 -15.60
N GLU A 6 -9.34 -8.57 -16.77
CA GLU A 6 -9.46 -7.17 -17.16
C GLU A 6 -10.25 -6.37 -16.10
N GLY A 7 -9.77 -5.17 -15.79
CA GLY A 7 -10.38 -4.30 -14.80
C GLY A 7 -9.97 -4.56 -13.36
N VAL A 8 -9.29 -5.67 -13.08
CA VAL A 8 -8.76 -5.95 -11.75
C VAL A 8 -7.41 -5.27 -11.59
N LYS A 9 -7.23 -4.58 -10.47
CA LYS A 9 -6.00 -3.84 -10.17
C LYS A 9 -5.19 -4.54 -9.08
N ASN A 10 -3.87 -4.47 -9.21
CA ASN A 10 -2.94 -4.81 -8.13
C ASN A 10 -2.63 -3.52 -7.37
N TYR A 11 -3.11 -3.42 -6.14
CA TYR A 11 -2.79 -2.28 -5.29
C TYR A 11 -1.61 -2.63 -4.38
N LEU A 12 -0.59 -1.78 -4.42
CA LEU A 12 0.51 -1.80 -3.46
C LEU A 12 0.32 -0.60 -2.55
N ILE A 13 0.09 -0.85 -1.28
CA ILE A 13 -0.35 0.16 -0.32
C ILE A 13 0.67 0.28 0.80
N ASP A 14 1.18 1.48 1.00
CA ASP A 14 2.04 1.79 2.14
C ASP A 14 1.27 1.69 3.46
N ILE A 15 1.96 1.49 4.56
CA ILE A 15 1.35 1.38 5.90
C ILE A 15 1.54 2.68 6.68
N ASP A 16 2.75 2.92 7.18
CA ASP A 16 3.02 4.05 8.06
C ASP A 16 2.79 5.39 7.35
N GLY A 17 1.96 6.23 7.93
CA GLY A 17 1.60 7.51 7.34
C GLY A 17 0.56 7.44 6.22
N THR A 18 0.06 6.26 5.89
CA THR A 18 -0.91 6.04 4.81
C THR A 18 -2.21 5.41 5.30
N ILE A 19 -2.12 4.31 6.06
CA ILE A 19 -3.32 3.69 6.66
C ILE A 19 -3.39 3.89 8.16
N CYS A 20 -2.32 4.39 8.75
CA CYS A 20 -2.20 4.67 10.19
C CYS A 20 -1.16 5.76 10.43
N ASP A 21 -0.96 6.12 11.71
CA ASP A 21 0.12 7.01 12.11
C ASP A 21 1.46 6.54 11.54
N ASP A 22 2.32 7.51 11.25
CA ASP A 22 3.68 7.22 10.81
C ASP A 22 4.54 6.82 12.01
N ILE A 23 4.78 5.52 12.16
CA ILE A 23 5.57 4.97 13.26
C ILE A 23 6.98 4.64 12.75
N PRO A 24 8.03 5.24 13.35
CA PRO A 24 9.40 4.92 12.97
C PRO A 24 9.74 3.45 13.25
N ASN A 25 10.53 2.82 12.38
CA ASN A 25 10.98 1.45 12.58
C ASN A 25 11.75 1.27 13.89
N GLU A 26 12.34 2.34 14.39
CA GLU A 26 13.12 2.37 15.63
C GLU A 26 12.25 2.34 16.89
N GLN A 27 10.93 2.43 16.73
CA GLN A 27 9.96 2.43 17.83
C GLN A 27 8.87 1.36 17.62
N PRO A 28 9.27 0.08 17.48
CA PRO A 28 8.31 -0.98 17.14
C PRO A 28 7.25 -1.22 18.22
N GLU A 29 7.54 -0.84 19.46
CA GLU A 29 6.60 -0.96 20.58
C GLU A 29 5.35 -0.10 20.39
N ARG A 30 5.41 0.91 19.53
CA ARG A 30 4.27 1.79 19.21
C ARG A 30 3.37 1.22 18.10
N MET A 31 3.85 0.23 17.37
CA MET A 31 3.16 -0.23 16.16
C MET A 31 1.81 -0.86 16.45
N ILE A 32 1.69 -1.64 17.54
CA ILE A 32 0.42 -2.31 17.86
C ILE A 32 -0.69 -1.30 18.21
N ASP A 33 -0.33 -0.14 18.71
CA ASP A 33 -1.27 0.91 19.10
C ASP A 33 -1.35 2.05 18.08
N ALA A 34 -0.80 1.87 16.90
CA ALA A 34 -0.86 2.89 15.85
C ALA A 34 -2.31 3.27 15.55
N LYS A 35 -2.55 4.57 15.43
CA LYS A 35 -3.90 5.09 15.19
C LYS A 35 -4.31 4.81 13.76
N LEU A 36 -5.41 4.10 13.61
CA LEU A 36 -6.02 3.80 12.32
C LEU A 36 -6.58 5.07 11.68
N PHE A 37 -6.41 5.19 10.36
CA PHE A 37 -7.15 6.15 9.56
C PHE A 37 -8.42 5.46 9.03
N PRO A 38 -9.62 5.79 9.56
CA PRO A 38 -10.83 5.04 9.25
C PRO A 38 -11.18 4.99 7.77
N ASP A 39 -10.87 6.06 7.06
CA ASP A 39 -11.09 6.14 5.60
C ASP A 39 -10.30 5.07 4.84
N ALA A 40 -9.08 4.77 5.29
CA ALA A 40 -8.26 3.72 4.69
C ALA A 40 -8.91 2.35 4.83
N LEU A 41 -9.35 1.99 6.02
CA LEU A 41 -9.98 0.70 6.26
C LEU A 41 -11.20 0.50 5.37
N LYS A 42 -12.08 1.49 5.34
CA LYS A 42 -13.32 1.43 4.57
C LYS A 42 -13.03 1.28 3.07
N THR A 43 -12.13 2.10 2.55
CA THR A 43 -11.81 2.11 1.13
C THR A 43 -11.11 0.84 0.68
N LEU A 44 -10.10 0.40 1.43
CA LEU A 44 -9.33 -0.79 1.04
C LEU A 44 -10.17 -2.05 1.12
N ASN A 45 -11.02 -2.19 2.13
CA ASN A 45 -11.90 -3.34 2.22
C ASN A 45 -12.95 -3.33 1.11
N LYS A 46 -13.40 -2.15 0.68
CA LYS A 46 -14.29 -2.03 -0.48
C LYS A 46 -13.58 -2.51 -1.75
N TRP A 47 -12.35 -2.10 -1.98
CA TRP A 47 -11.57 -2.56 -3.13
C TRP A 47 -11.36 -4.07 -3.10
N TYR A 48 -11.08 -4.63 -1.93
CA TYR A 48 -10.96 -6.07 -1.76
C TYR A 48 -12.26 -6.78 -2.17
N GLU A 49 -13.40 -6.30 -1.68
CA GLU A 49 -14.71 -6.89 -2.01
C GLU A 49 -15.07 -6.74 -3.48
N GLN A 50 -14.56 -5.74 -4.15
CA GLN A 50 -14.72 -5.54 -5.59
C GLN A 50 -13.85 -6.48 -6.42
N GLY A 51 -13.00 -7.28 -5.79
CA GLY A 51 -12.14 -8.24 -6.48
C GLY A 51 -10.74 -7.76 -6.80
N HIS A 52 -10.36 -6.56 -6.36
CA HIS A 52 -8.99 -6.07 -6.54
C HIS A 52 -8.04 -6.76 -5.57
N ILE A 53 -6.76 -6.79 -5.95
CA ILE A 53 -5.71 -7.39 -5.14
C ILE A 53 -5.13 -6.33 -4.23
N ILE A 54 -5.11 -6.59 -2.94
CA ILE A 54 -4.56 -5.68 -1.93
C ILE A 54 -3.27 -6.28 -1.40
N CYS A 55 -2.17 -5.58 -1.64
CA CYS A 55 -0.86 -5.92 -1.10
C CYS A 55 -0.33 -4.73 -0.30
N PHE A 56 -0.06 -4.95 0.97
CA PHE A 56 0.63 -3.94 1.75
C PHE A 56 2.12 -4.02 1.47
N PHE A 57 2.71 -2.88 1.14
CA PHE A 57 4.13 -2.78 0.81
C PHE A 57 4.77 -1.73 1.71
N THR A 58 5.54 -2.19 2.69
CA THR A 58 6.00 -1.36 3.80
C THR A 58 7.51 -1.42 3.98
N SER A 59 8.08 -0.31 4.44
CA SER A 59 9.49 -0.23 4.82
C SER A 59 9.78 -0.88 6.18
N ARG A 60 8.75 -1.34 6.89
CA ARG A 60 8.97 -2.17 8.07
C ARG A 60 9.76 -3.41 7.68
N THR A 61 10.56 -3.93 8.61
CA THR A 61 11.40 -5.12 8.36
C THR A 61 10.66 -6.40 8.76
N GLU A 62 11.22 -7.55 8.40
CA GLU A 62 10.64 -8.84 8.79
C GLU A 62 10.51 -9.00 10.31
N ASP A 63 11.35 -8.35 11.10
CA ASP A 63 11.23 -8.33 12.55
C ASP A 63 9.89 -7.71 13.02
N HIS A 64 9.29 -6.88 12.19
CA HIS A 64 8.02 -6.21 12.49
C HIS A 64 6.80 -6.92 11.88
N ARG A 65 6.99 -8.05 11.21
CA ARG A 65 5.89 -8.74 10.53
C ARG A 65 4.80 -9.16 11.51
N SER A 66 5.17 -9.77 12.61
CA SER A 66 4.20 -10.28 13.58
C SER A 66 3.30 -9.18 14.14
N VAL A 67 3.89 -8.05 14.56
CA VAL A 67 3.10 -6.94 15.09
C VAL A 67 2.24 -6.29 14.01
N THR A 68 2.75 -6.22 12.79
CA THR A 68 2.03 -5.65 11.67
C THR A 68 0.82 -6.50 11.31
N GLU A 69 0.98 -7.82 11.22
CA GLU A 69 -0.13 -8.73 10.95
C GLU A 69 -1.19 -8.68 12.06
N LYS A 70 -0.76 -8.61 13.32
CA LYS A 70 -1.68 -8.48 14.45
C LYS A 70 -2.49 -7.18 14.38
N TRP A 71 -1.83 -6.09 14.03
CA TRP A 71 -2.49 -4.80 13.90
C TRP A 71 -3.52 -4.80 12.76
N LEU A 72 -3.14 -5.33 11.60
CA LEU A 72 -4.05 -5.44 10.46
C LEU A 72 -5.28 -6.30 10.80
N LYS A 73 -5.06 -7.42 11.47
CA LYS A 73 -6.15 -8.30 11.90
C LYS A 73 -7.04 -7.65 12.94
N LYS A 74 -6.44 -6.99 13.92
CA LYS A 74 -7.16 -6.26 14.97
C LYS A 74 -8.14 -5.27 14.40
N HIS A 75 -7.76 -4.56 13.34
CA HIS A 75 -8.60 -3.55 12.71
C HIS A 75 -9.48 -4.07 11.58
N GLY A 76 -9.37 -5.34 11.21
CA GLY A 76 -10.24 -5.95 10.23
C GLY A 76 -9.88 -5.66 8.78
N PHE A 77 -8.62 -5.37 8.48
CA PHE A 77 -8.18 -5.22 7.10
C PHE A 77 -8.24 -6.54 6.35
N LYS A 78 -8.80 -6.49 5.15
CA LYS A 78 -8.79 -7.60 4.19
C LYS A 78 -7.68 -7.36 3.17
N TYR A 79 -6.80 -8.34 3.00
CA TYR A 79 -5.66 -8.19 2.09
C TYR A 79 -5.15 -9.55 1.64
N HIS A 80 -4.35 -9.56 0.59
CA HIS A 80 -3.81 -10.78 0.00
C HIS A 80 -2.38 -11.05 0.43
N SER A 81 -1.57 -9.99 0.55
CA SER A 81 -0.16 -10.16 0.89
C SER A 81 0.39 -8.96 1.64
N LEU A 82 1.49 -9.20 2.33
CA LEU A 82 2.20 -8.20 3.12
C LEU A 82 3.69 -8.31 2.77
N LEU A 83 4.20 -7.32 2.06
CA LEU A 83 5.60 -7.24 1.65
C LEU A 83 6.34 -6.28 2.57
N MET A 84 7.34 -6.82 3.27
CA MET A 84 8.20 -6.06 4.17
C MET A 84 9.47 -5.64 3.44
N GLY A 85 10.18 -4.66 3.99
CA GLY A 85 11.49 -4.30 3.49
C GLY A 85 11.53 -3.40 2.27
N LYS A 86 10.45 -2.64 2.04
CA LYS A 86 10.47 -1.61 0.99
C LYS A 86 11.62 -0.64 1.27
N PRO A 87 12.39 -0.23 0.25
CA PRO A 87 13.43 0.79 0.44
C PRO A 87 12.86 2.03 1.11
N ARG A 88 13.62 2.61 2.04
CA ARG A 88 13.20 3.81 2.78
C ARG A 88 13.59 5.08 2.02
N GLY A 89 12.85 6.15 2.29
CA GLY A 89 13.25 7.50 1.87
C GLY A 89 12.45 8.10 0.72
N GLY A 90 11.56 7.34 0.10
CA GLY A 90 10.77 7.87 -1.01
C GLY A 90 11.55 7.95 -2.32
N ASN A 91 11.10 8.84 -3.21
CA ASN A 91 11.70 9.02 -4.53
C ASN A 91 11.78 7.71 -5.33
N TYR A 92 10.69 6.95 -5.29
CA TYR A 92 10.62 5.65 -5.95
C TYR A 92 10.45 5.81 -7.45
N HIS A 93 11.29 5.12 -8.20
CA HIS A 93 11.18 4.98 -9.64
C HIS A 93 10.87 3.53 -9.95
N TRP A 94 9.67 3.26 -10.39
CA TRP A 94 9.25 1.92 -10.74
C TRP A 94 9.65 1.63 -12.18
N VAL A 95 10.44 0.61 -12.40
CA VAL A 95 10.84 0.18 -13.76
C VAL A 95 10.27 -1.19 -14.02
N ASP A 96 9.42 -1.29 -15.02
CA ASP A 96 8.68 -2.51 -15.30
C ASP A 96 8.32 -2.57 -16.78
N ASN A 97 8.05 -3.75 -17.29
CA ASN A 97 7.54 -3.94 -18.65
C ASN A 97 6.01 -3.88 -18.72
N HIS A 98 5.33 -3.77 -17.58
CA HIS A 98 3.89 -3.59 -17.50
C HIS A 98 3.52 -2.15 -17.24
N LEU A 99 2.26 -1.81 -17.48
CA LEU A 99 1.74 -0.51 -17.10
C LEU A 99 1.82 -0.32 -15.59
N VAL A 100 2.41 0.79 -15.18
CA VAL A 100 2.52 1.16 -13.77
C VAL A 100 1.78 2.48 -13.56
N ARG A 101 0.99 2.54 -12.50
CA ARG A 101 0.36 3.77 -12.04
C ARG A 101 0.74 3.98 -10.59
N ALA A 102 0.82 5.25 -10.18
CA ALA A 102 1.03 5.55 -8.77
C ALA A 102 0.22 6.77 -8.37
N THR A 103 -0.20 6.76 -7.11
CA THR A 103 -0.90 7.87 -6.52
C THR A 103 -0.21 8.23 -5.22
N ARG A 104 0.14 9.50 -5.08
CA ARG A 104 0.68 9.97 -3.82
C ARG A 104 -0.47 10.22 -2.85
N TYR A 105 -0.39 9.60 -1.67
CA TYR A 105 -1.37 9.80 -0.62
C TYR A 105 -1.37 11.25 -0.14
N ASN A 106 -2.55 11.85 -0.06
CA ASN A 106 -2.71 13.26 0.32
C ASN A 106 -3.56 13.45 1.58
N GLY A 107 -3.76 12.40 2.35
CA GLY A 107 -4.51 12.44 3.61
C GLY A 107 -5.89 11.79 3.57
N LYS A 108 -6.41 11.45 2.39
CA LYS A 108 -7.71 10.80 2.25
C LYS A 108 -7.71 9.75 1.14
N PHE A 109 -8.16 8.56 1.45
CA PHE A 109 -8.31 7.50 0.45
C PHE A 109 -9.50 7.72 -0.50
N THR A 110 -10.54 8.37 -0.04
CA THR A 110 -11.68 8.69 -0.89
C THR A 110 -11.29 9.57 -2.07
N ASP A 111 -10.38 10.50 -1.86
CA ASP A 111 -9.89 11.35 -2.94
C ASP A 111 -9.03 10.58 -3.95
N LEU A 112 -8.36 9.51 -3.51
CA LEU A 112 -7.52 8.68 -4.39
C LEU A 112 -8.34 7.87 -5.38
N ILE A 113 -9.55 7.46 -5.03
CA ILE A 113 -10.43 6.71 -5.92
C ILE A 113 -10.75 7.54 -7.17
N GLU A 114 -10.86 8.84 -7.02
CA GLU A 114 -11.23 9.77 -8.10
C GLU A 114 -10.03 10.30 -8.90
N LYS A 115 -8.83 10.13 -8.36
CA LYS A 115 -7.61 10.76 -8.89
C LYS A 115 -6.52 9.74 -9.18
N ASP A 116 -6.79 8.78 -10.04
CA ASP A 116 -5.73 7.89 -10.52
C ASP A 116 -4.67 8.72 -11.23
N ALA A 117 -3.59 9.02 -10.54
CA ALA A 117 -2.47 9.72 -11.14
C ALA A 117 -1.60 8.73 -11.90
N LYS A 118 -1.39 9.01 -13.19
CA LYS A 118 -0.43 8.22 -13.96
C LYS A 118 0.97 8.62 -13.58
N ILE A 119 1.83 7.64 -13.37
CA ILE A 119 3.27 7.89 -13.32
C ILE A 119 3.72 8.16 -14.76
N GLU A 120 4.68 9.08 -14.91
CA GLU A 120 5.42 9.15 -16.16
C GLU A 120 6.21 7.86 -16.34
N VAL A 121 5.89 7.13 -17.38
CA VAL A 121 6.62 5.93 -17.76
C VAL A 121 7.60 6.34 -18.84
N PHE A 122 8.88 6.11 -18.61
CA PHE A 122 9.88 6.36 -19.62
C PHE A 122 9.62 5.44 -20.82
N ASP A 123 9.56 6.04 -21.99
CA ASP A 123 9.37 5.28 -23.22
C ASP A 123 10.70 4.63 -23.62
N ASP A 124 10.71 3.33 -23.67
CA ASP A 124 11.89 2.55 -24.05
C ASP A 124 12.46 3.01 -25.39
N GLY A 125 13.71 3.32 -25.41
CA GLY A 125 14.42 3.69 -26.61
C GLY A 125 14.24 5.14 -27.02
N LYS A 126 13.56 5.96 -26.23
CA LYS A 126 13.40 7.41 -26.51
C LYS A 126 14.01 8.29 -25.44
N ASN A 127 14.50 7.71 -24.41
CA ASN A 127 15.11 8.44 -23.30
C ASN A 127 16.62 8.37 -23.35
#